data_46f62d99ba5ef886546fe1d0de7150a6
#
_entry.id   46f62d99ba5ef886546fe1d0de7150a6
#
_cell.length_a   1.000
_cell.length_b   1.000
_cell.length_c   1.000
_cell.angle_alpha   90.00
_cell.angle_beta   90.00
_cell.angle_gamma   90.00
#
_symmetry.space_group_name_H-M   'P 1'
#
loop_
_entity.id
_entity.type
_entity.pdbx_description
1 polymer ?
#
loop_
_entity_poly.entity_id
_entity_poly.type
_entity_poly.pdbx_seq_one_letter_code
_entity_poly.pdbx_strand_id
1 'polypeptide(L)'
;GNVQRLTDGKNAFNDLLFVDGTLYANVAREFCTTCQPARFDLDSQTFTYRNEADDDTWHHSFSYDDYADEFLILTCSDTEMRTHRVAAETHIRPKTISLIDATFENVTPLFFTEDFEICLTRRLNENTILMTTEPQMVSGKRTLKRLDITSQEVENVAIPGIQQVHMFYPSLDGNTLYFVGQAEGKTIWNVYRYALDTQELTQLTFPKQPDRIIDIQITHQPCGPDFSHGCCVLEDEGLKK
;
A
#
# COMPACT_ATOMS: atom_id res chain seq x y z
N GLY A 1 -2.10 27.19 -10.99
CA GLY A 1 -2.50 27.15 -9.59
C GLY A 1 -1.33 27.53 -8.69
N ASN A 2 -1.60 28.05 -7.51
CA ASN A 2 -0.55 28.37 -6.54
C ASN A 2 -0.10 27.06 -5.86
N VAL A 3 1.21 26.82 -5.82
CA VAL A 3 1.80 25.71 -5.06
C VAL A 3 2.19 26.25 -3.69
N GLN A 4 1.68 25.60 -2.65
CA GLN A 4 2.02 25.92 -1.27
C GLN A 4 2.81 24.76 -0.65
N ARG A 5 3.93 25.07 -0.01
CA ARG A 5 4.66 24.11 0.79
C ARG A 5 3.98 23.92 2.13
N LEU A 6 3.59 22.70 2.47
CA LEU A 6 2.88 22.35 3.72
C LEU A 6 3.82 21.99 4.88
N THR A 7 5.09 21.63 4.60
CA THR A 7 6.01 21.12 5.63
C THR A 7 7.39 21.77 5.49
N ASP A 8 8.19 21.72 6.55
CA ASP A 8 9.56 22.27 6.58
C ASP A 8 10.61 21.38 5.90
N GLY A 9 10.22 20.17 5.47
CA GLY A 9 11.09 19.21 4.78
C GLY A 9 11.97 18.38 5.69
N LYS A 10 11.74 18.35 7.01
CA LYS A 10 12.50 17.56 7.96
C LYS A 10 12.00 16.12 8.08
N ASN A 11 10.76 15.87 7.69
CA ASN A 11 10.13 14.56 7.77
C ASN A 11 10.05 13.92 6.39
N ALA A 12 10.15 12.59 6.33
CA ALA A 12 9.81 11.82 5.15
C ALA A 12 8.36 11.33 5.24
N PHE A 13 7.65 11.39 4.13
CA PHE A 13 6.23 11.04 4.02
C PHE A 13 6.04 9.88 3.08
N ASN A 14 5.31 8.87 3.55
CA ASN A 14 4.83 7.75 2.74
C ASN A 14 3.31 7.65 2.86
N ASP A 15 2.67 6.97 1.92
CA ASP A 15 1.22 6.67 1.97
C ASP A 15 0.37 7.91 2.27
N LEU A 16 0.50 8.96 1.45
CA LEU A 16 -0.33 10.17 1.57
C LEU A 16 -1.78 9.85 1.18
N LEU A 17 -2.71 10.16 2.07
CA LEU A 17 -4.14 9.91 1.91
C LEU A 17 -4.93 11.17 2.22
N PHE A 18 -5.96 11.45 1.41
CA PHE A 18 -6.88 12.55 1.66
C PHE A 18 -8.28 11.97 1.84
N VAL A 19 -8.78 11.97 3.07
CA VAL A 19 -10.05 11.37 3.46
C VAL A 19 -10.89 12.41 4.19
N ASP A 20 -12.10 12.64 3.75
CA ASP A 20 -13.08 13.57 4.34
C ASP A 20 -12.50 14.96 4.68
N GLY A 21 -11.74 15.52 3.74
CA GLY A 21 -11.14 16.86 3.90
C GLY A 21 -9.90 16.89 4.79
N THR A 22 -9.43 15.75 5.30
CA THR A 22 -8.27 15.62 6.16
C THR A 22 -7.13 14.92 5.45
N LEU A 23 -5.92 15.44 5.58
CA LEU A 23 -4.72 14.81 5.04
C LEU A 23 -4.10 13.88 6.10
N TYR A 24 -3.90 12.62 5.72
CA TYR A 24 -3.22 11.62 6.50
C TYR A 24 -1.93 11.17 5.81
N ALA A 25 -0.97 10.71 6.58
CA ALA A 25 0.30 10.21 6.06
C ALA A 25 0.93 9.19 7.00
N ASN A 26 1.76 8.33 6.47
CA ASN A 26 2.72 7.57 7.25
C ASN A 26 4.05 8.34 7.28
N VAL A 27 4.47 8.81 8.44
CA VAL A 27 5.52 9.81 8.59
C VAL A 27 6.72 9.25 9.35
N ALA A 28 7.90 9.30 8.72
CA ALA A 28 9.19 9.15 9.41
C ALA A 28 9.66 10.53 9.88
N ARG A 29 9.62 10.76 11.19
CA ARG A 29 10.06 12.02 11.79
C ARG A 29 11.59 12.14 11.76
N GLU A 30 12.10 13.37 11.78
CA GLU A 30 13.51 13.64 11.95
C GLU A 30 14.05 12.90 13.19
N PHE A 31 15.12 12.12 13.01
CA PHE A 31 15.75 11.27 14.03
C PHE A 31 14.95 10.05 14.53
N CYS A 32 13.73 9.80 14.04
CA CYS A 32 13.02 8.57 14.33
C CYS A 32 13.35 7.50 13.28
N THR A 33 13.59 6.29 13.75
CA THR A 33 13.85 5.13 12.88
C THR A 33 12.56 4.49 12.39
N THR A 34 11.43 4.83 13.01
CA THR A 34 10.11 4.24 12.73
C THR A 34 9.19 5.24 12.03
N CYS A 35 8.39 4.74 11.08
CA CYS A 35 7.29 5.52 10.51
C CYS A 35 6.04 5.37 11.37
N GLN A 36 5.24 6.43 11.47
CA GLN A 36 3.97 6.42 12.22
C GLN A 36 2.85 7.09 11.43
N PRO A 37 1.61 6.61 11.52
CA PRO A 37 0.45 7.33 11.01
C PRO A 37 0.31 8.70 11.67
N ALA A 38 0.03 9.68 10.85
CA ALA A 38 -0.17 11.05 11.29
C ALA A 38 -1.32 11.71 10.53
N ARG A 39 -2.03 12.59 11.20
CA ARG A 39 -3.04 13.48 10.65
C ARG A 39 -2.48 14.88 10.57
N PHE A 40 -2.60 15.52 9.43
CA PHE A 40 -2.17 16.89 9.21
C PHE A 40 -3.35 17.86 9.31
N ASP A 41 -3.24 18.82 10.20
CA ASP A 41 -4.15 19.94 10.30
C ASP A 41 -3.71 21.05 9.34
N LEU A 42 -4.55 21.37 8.36
CA LEU A 42 -4.25 22.35 7.31
C LEU A 42 -4.19 23.79 7.84
N ASP A 43 -4.96 24.10 8.89
CA ASP A 43 -5.06 25.46 9.43
C ASP A 43 -3.85 25.79 10.32
N SER A 44 -3.53 24.89 11.25
CA SER A 44 -2.37 25.05 12.13
C SER A 44 -1.04 24.61 11.52
N GLN A 45 -1.08 23.89 10.37
CA GLN A 45 0.07 23.28 9.69
C GLN A 45 0.88 22.34 10.60
N THR A 46 0.18 21.61 11.46
CA THR A 46 0.78 20.69 12.43
C THR A 46 0.33 19.25 12.20
N PHE A 47 1.20 18.31 12.61
CA PHE A 47 0.88 16.89 12.63
C PHE A 47 0.45 16.42 14.02
N THR A 48 -0.59 15.62 14.06
CA THR A 48 -0.94 14.78 15.22
C THR A 48 -0.53 13.35 14.88
N TYR A 49 0.38 12.77 15.66
CA TYR A 49 0.90 11.42 15.47
C TYR A 49 0.12 10.42 16.31
N ARG A 50 0.05 9.17 15.85
CA ARG A 50 -0.60 8.08 16.57
C ARG A 50 -0.03 7.86 17.97
N ASN A 51 1.29 7.74 18.05
CA ASN A 51 1.99 7.54 19.32
C ASN A 51 3.38 8.17 19.25
N GLU A 52 3.51 9.32 19.87
CA GLU A 52 4.77 10.07 19.83
C GLU A 52 5.89 9.42 20.66
N ALA A 53 5.53 8.54 21.60
CA ALA A 53 6.48 7.90 22.51
C ALA A 53 6.89 6.48 22.08
N ASP A 54 6.20 5.89 21.09
CA ASP A 54 6.49 4.53 20.63
C ASP A 54 7.55 4.53 19.50
N ASP A 55 8.77 4.19 19.85
CA ASP A 55 9.88 4.03 18.91
C ASP A 55 10.09 2.57 18.50
N ASP A 56 9.35 1.61 19.04
CA ASP A 56 9.47 0.18 18.73
C ASP A 56 8.59 -0.27 17.56
N THR A 57 7.47 0.41 17.31
CA THR A 57 6.51 -0.02 16.28
C THR A 57 6.76 0.64 14.94
N TRP A 58 7.05 -0.17 13.91
CA TRP A 58 7.13 0.25 12.51
C TRP A 58 5.79 0.10 11.82
N HIS A 59 5.39 1.14 11.08
CA HIS A 59 4.22 1.13 10.20
C HIS A 59 4.68 1.10 8.74
N HIS A 60 4.41 -0.01 8.05
CA HIS A 60 4.93 -0.27 6.71
C HIS A 60 3.97 0.03 5.57
N SER A 61 2.67 -0.02 5.83
CA SER A 61 1.61 0.29 4.87
C SER A 61 0.49 0.97 5.62
N PHE A 62 -0.06 1.98 5.00
CA PHE A 62 -1.15 2.77 5.54
C PHE A 62 -2.11 3.10 4.40
N SER A 63 -3.35 2.64 4.48
CA SER A 63 -4.36 2.86 3.46
C SER A 63 -5.74 3.02 4.07
N TYR A 64 -6.62 3.74 3.41
CA TYR A 64 -8.00 3.83 3.82
C TYR A 64 -8.76 2.58 3.39
N ASP A 65 -9.63 2.10 4.28
CA ASP A 65 -10.53 0.96 4.08
C ASP A 65 -11.97 1.48 4.00
N ASP A 66 -12.47 1.64 2.78
CA ASP A 66 -13.82 2.14 2.51
C ASP A 66 -14.95 1.25 3.08
N TYR A 67 -14.67 -0.02 3.39
CA TYR A 67 -15.66 -0.95 3.97
C TYR A 67 -15.80 -0.80 5.47
N ALA A 68 -14.72 -0.47 6.16
CA ALA A 68 -14.72 -0.29 7.60
C ALA A 68 -14.86 1.18 8.03
N ASP A 69 -14.67 2.13 7.11
CA ASP A 69 -14.53 3.57 7.40
C ASP A 69 -13.38 3.86 8.38
N GLU A 70 -12.29 3.10 8.22
CA GLU A 70 -11.10 3.11 9.06
C GLU A 70 -9.84 3.02 8.19
N PHE A 71 -8.67 3.04 8.82
CA PHE A 71 -7.41 2.83 8.11
C PHE A 71 -6.90 1.42 8.30
N LEU A 72 -6.45 0.80 7.22
CA LEU A 72 -5.73 -0.47 7.25
C LEU A 72 -4.24 -0.18 7.42
N ILE A 73 -3.65 -0.70 8.49
CA ILE A 73 -2.24 -0.53 8.80
C ILE A 73 -1.50 -1.87 8.87
N LEU A 74 -0.24 -1.83 8.48
CA LEU A 74 0.67 -2.96 8.59
C LEU A 74 1.80 -2.59 9.55
N THR A 75 1.93 -3.33 10.65
CA THR A 75 2.89 -3.03 11.71
C THR A 75 3.84 -4.19 11.99
N CYS A 76 5.04 -3.87 12.48
CA CYS A 76 5.92 -4.83 13.15
C CYS A 76 6.64 -4.14 14.32
N SER A 77 6.93 -4.89 15.38
CA SER A 77 7.81 -4.44 16.47
C SER A 77 9.28 -4.60 16.08
N ASP A 78 10.10 -3.59 16.35
CA ASP A 78 11.55 -3.67 16.12
C ASP A 78 12.21 -4.70 17.03
N THR A 79 11.74 -4.79 18.27
CA THR A 79 12.20 -5.77 19.26
C THR A 79 11.84 -7.19 18.83
N GLU A 80 10.59 -7.46 18.43
CA GLU A 80 10.17 -8.75 17.92
C GLU A 80 10.93 -9.13 16.65
N MET A 81 11.08 -8.18 15.73
CA MET A 81 11.84 -8.38 14.49
C MET A 81 13.28 -8.83 14.78
N ARG A 82 13.97 -8.17 15.70
CA ARG A 82 15.35 -8.51 16.07
C ARG A 82 15.41 -9.89 16.71
N THR A 83 14.50 -10.18 17.62
CA THR A 83 14.42 -11.46 18.32
C THR A 83 14.13 -12.59 17.34
N HIS A 84 13.18 -12.43 16.43
CA HIS A 84 12.83 -13.43 15.42
C HIS A 84 14.00 -13.70 14.46
N ARG A 85 14.67 -12.67 13.97
CA ARG A 85 15.83 -12.82 13.07
C ARG A 85 16.97 -13.64 13.71
N VAL A 86 17.23 -13.40 14.97
CA VAL A 86 18.28 -14.14 15.70
C VAL A 86 17.89 -15.59 15.94
N ALA A 87 16.63 -15.83 16.34
CA ALA A 87 16.18 -17.17 16.71
C ALA A 87 15.94 -18.08 15.49
N ALA A 88 15.42 -17.55 14.39
CA ALA A 88 14.99 -18.32 13.24
C ALA A 88 15.97 -18.30 12.07
N GLU A 89 17.06 -17.55 12.17
CA GLU A 89 18.02 -17.31 11.06
C GLU A 89 17.31 -16.82 9.76
N THR A 90 16.16 -16.15 9.91
CA THR A 90 15.35 -15.66 8.79
C THR A 90 15.49 -14.16 8.63
N HIS A 91 15.12 -13.66 7.46
CA HIS A 91 15.01 -12.23 7.20
C HIS A 91 13.55 -11.75 7.20
N ILE A 92 12.61 -12.63 7.55
CA ILE A 92 11.18 -12.32 7.64
C ILE A 92 10.95 -11.48 8.90
N ARG A 93 10.17 -10.44 8.76
CA ARG A 93 9.70 -9.60 9.87
C ARG A 93 8.27 -10.01 10.22
N PRO A 94 8.01 -10.45 11.46
CA PRO A 94 6.65 -10.67 11.93
C PRO A 94 5.80 -9.43 11.73
N LYS A 95 4.60 -9.59 11.18
CA LYS A 95 3.73 -8.46 10.87
C LYS A 95 2.30 -8.68 11.28
N THR A 96 1.70 -7.59 11.77
CA THR A 96 0.28 -7.51 12.09
C THR A 96 -0.43 -6.59 11.12
N ILE A 97 -1.52 -7.06 10.53
CA ILE A 97 -2.50 -6.24 9.81
C ILE A 97 -3.57 -5.83 10.81
N SER A 98 -3.85 -4.54 10.92
CA SER A 98 -4.88 -4.02 11.83
C SER A 98 -5.71 -2.95 11.15
N LEU A 99 -6.93 -2.74 11.66
CA LEU A 99 -7.68 -1.51 11.46
C LEU A 99 -7.32 -0.50 12.54
N ILE A 100 -7.37 0.77 12.19
CA ILE A 100 -7.19 1.88 13.12
C ILE A 100 -8.15 3.01 12.74
N ASP A 101 -8.84 3.57 13.72
CA ASP A 101 -9.77 4.68 13.50
C ASP A 101 -9.06 6.00 13.14
N ALA A 102 -9.82 7.00 12.73
CA ALA A 102 -9.31 8.31 12.34
C ALA A 102 -8.70 9.12 13.52
N THR A 103 -8.95 8.70 14.75
CA THR A 103 -8.34 9.30 15.96
C THR A 103 -7.02 8.65 16.33
N PHE A 104 -6.72 7.48 15.77
CA PHE A 104 -5.58 6.61 16.08
C PHE A 104 -5.61 5.99 17.48
N GLU A 105 -6.76 6.04 18.16
CA GLU A 105 -6.90 5.52 19.53
C GLU A 105 -7.28 4.03 19.56
N ASN A 106 -8.17 3.62 18.62
CA ASN A 106 -8.69 2.26 18.60
C ASN A 106 -7.99 1.45 17.51
N VAL A 107 -7.35 0.36 17.91
CA VAL A 107 -6.65 -0.57 17.00
C VAL A 107 -7.26 -1.95 17.12
N THR A 108 -7.74 -2.49 16.01
CA THR A 108 -8.33 -3.82 15.91
C THR A 108 -7.42 -4.72 15.08
N PRO A 109 -6.67 -5.66 15.69
CA PRO A 109 -5.87 -6.64 14.94
C PRO A 109 -6.77 -7.54 14.11
N LEU A 110 -6.41 -7.72 12.83
CA LEU A 110 -7.12 -8.58 11.88
C LEU A 110 -6.35 -9.87 11.57
N PHE A 111 -5.03 -9.79 11.45
CA PHE A 111 -4.19 -10.91 11.05
C PHE A 111 -2.75 -10.72 11.52
N PHE A 112 -2.10 -11.81 11.95
CA PHE A 112 -0.68 -11.85 12.28
C PHE A 112 0.02 -12.97 11.53
N THR A 113 1.25 -12.73 11.08
CA THR A 113 2.10 -13.74 10.48
C THR A 113 3.58 -13.51 10.73
N GLU A 114 4.31 -14.61 10.86
CA GLU A 114 5.77 -14.69 10.87
C GLU A 114 6.33 -15.58 9.76
N ASP A 115 5.44 -16.15 8.90
CA ASP A 115 5.80 -17.12 7.87
C ASP A 115 6.31 -16.45 6.59
N PHE A 116 5.91 -15.20 6.33
CA PHE A 116 6.29 -14.44 5.14
C PHE A 116 6.27 -12.93 5.39
N GLU A 117 7.10 -12.22 4.64
CA GLU A 117 7.14 -10.76 4.67
C GLU A 117 5.94 -10.17 3.93
N ILE A 118 5.13 -9.33 4.60
CA ILE A 118 4.08 -8.53 3.96
C ILE A 118 4.65 -7.16 3.63
N CYS A 119 4.48 -6.70 2.38
CA CYS A 119 5.01 -5.42 1.93
C CYS A 119 3.94 -4.34 1.80
N LEU A 120 2.75 -4.70 1.32
CA LEU A 120 1.65 -3.79 1.07
C LEU A 120 0.32 -4.51 1.29
N THR A 121 -0.66 -3.81 1.82
CA THR A 121 -2.02 -4.32 2.04
C THR A 121 -3.07 -3.38 1.49
N ARG A 122 -4.16 -3.92 0.95
CA ARG A 122 -5.36 -3.17 0.52
C ARG A 122 -6.60 -4.02 0.72
N ARG A 123 -7.68 -3.38 1.10
CA ARG A 123 -8.99 -4.03 1.16
C ARG A 123 -9.50 -4.31 -0.25
N LEU A 124 -9.99 -5.52 -0.49
CA LEU A 124 -10.64 -5.90 -1.76
C LEU A 124 -12.16 -5.85 -1.65
N ASN A 125 -12.69 -6.37 -0.55
CA ASN A 125 -14.12 -6.39 -0.22
C ASN A 125 -14.29 -6.59 1.30
N GLU A 126 -15.52 -6.70 1.78
CA GLU A 126 -15.84 -6.80 3.21
C GLU A 126 -15.04 -7.87 3.97
N ASN A 127 -14.73 -9.01 3.34
CA ASN A 127 -14.07 -10.13 4.00
C ASN A 127 -12.65 -10.43 3.48
N THR A 128 -12.16 -9.67 2.50
CA THR A 128 -10.90 -10.01 1.83
C THR A 128 -9.91 -8.86 1.83
N ILE A 129 -8.69 -9.13 2.28
CA ILE A 129 -7.53 -8.26 2.12
C ILE A 129 -6.61 -8.86 1.07
N LEU A 130 -6.16 -8.04 0.13
CA LEU A 130 -5.05 -8.36 -0.75
C LEU A 130 -3.74 -7.88 -0.14
N MET A 131 -2.66 -8.62 -0.36
CA MET A 131 -1.33 -8.26 0.10
C MET A 131 -0.25 -8.68 -0.89
N THR A 132 0.77 -7.83 -1.06
CA THR A 132 2.02 -8.28 -1.69
C THR A 132 2.94 -8.85 -0.63
N THR A 133 3.55 -9.98 -0.93
CA THR A 133 4.42 -10.70 0.00
C THR A 133 5.74 -11.08 -0.65
N GLU A 134 6.79 -11.11 0.15
CA GLU A 134 8.10 -11.66 -0.24
C GLU A 134 8.37 -12.91 0.59
N PRO A 135 8.71 -14.04 -0.03
CA PRO A 135 9.03 -15.27 0.71
C PRO A 135 10.31 -15.14 1.56
N GLN A 136 11.21 -14.25 1.15
CA GLN A 136 12.41 -13.84 1.90
C GLN A 136 12.80 -12.44 1.43
N MET A 137 13.22 -11.57 2.34
CA MET A 137 13.67 -10.19 2.00
C MET A 137 14.76 -10.11 0.93
N VAL A 138 15.45 -11.20 0.65
CA VAL A 138 16.61 -11.27 -0.25
C VAL A 138 16.20 -11.54 -1.70
N SER A 139 14.99 -12.04 -1.97
CA SER A 139 14.62 -12.47 -3.32
C SER A 139 14.14 -11.34 -4.22
N GLY A 140 13.65 -10.25 -3.65
CA GLY A 140 13.03 -9.14 -4.40
C GLY A 140 11.83 -9.57 -5.25
N LYS A 141 11.36 -10.80 -5.10
CA LYS A 141 10.22 -11.34 -5.84
C LYS A 141 8.95 -11.22 -5.02
N ARG A 142 8.15 -10.23 -5.35
CA ARG A 142 6.86 -10.00 -4.71
C ARG A 142 5.76 -10.78 -5.41
N THR A 143 4.99 -11.52 -4.62
CA THR A 143 3.80 -12.24 -5.07
C THR A 143 2.56 -11.64 -4.44
N LEU A 144 1.42 -11.85 -5.08
CA LEU A 144 0.13 -11.41 -4.56
C LEU A 144 -0.53 -12.56 -3.79
N LYS A 145 -1.05 -12.24 -2.61
CA LYS A 145 -1.87 -13.15 -1.81
C LYS A 145 -3.18 -12.49 -1.43
N ARG A 146 -4.18 -13.31 -1.14
CA ARG A 146 -5.42 -12.88 -0.49
C ARG A 146 -5.55 -13.52 0.87
N LEU A 147 -6.05 -12.76 1.82
CA LEU A 147 -6.43 -13.18 3.15
C LEU A 147 -7.96 -13.09 3.26
N ASP A 148 -8.61 -14.19 3.62
CA ASP A 148 -9.97 -14.15 4.12
C ASP A 148 -9.93 -13.83 5.63
N ILE A 149 -10.55 -12.72 6.01
CA ILE A 149 -10.48 -12.21 7.40
C ILE A 149 -11.23 -13.12 8.36
N THR A 150 -12.30 -13.74 7.91
CA THR A 150 -13.16 -14.58 8.74
C THR A 150 -12.53 -15.93 9.02
N SER A 151 -12.05 -16.61 7.98
CA SER A 151 -11.42 -17.94 8.12
C SER A 151 -9.94 -17.87 8.48
N GLN A 152 -9.31 -16.70 8.35
CA GLN A 152 -7.85 -16.50 8.49
C GLN A 152 -7.02 -17.28 7.44
N GLU A 153 -7.64 -17.75 6.37
CA GLU A 153 -6.96 -18.48 5.30
C GLU A 153 -6.24 -17.51 4.36
N VAL A 154 -5.01 -17.88 4.00
CA VAL A 154 -4.17 -17.12 3.06
C VAL A 154 -3.92 -17.94 1.81
N GLU A 155 -4.26 -17.39 0.66
CA GLU A 155 -4.07 -18.04 -0.63
C GLU A 155 -3.23 -17.20 -1.59
N ASN A 156 -2.51 -17.87 -2.50
CA ASN A 156 -1.82 -17.18 -3.57
C ASN A 156 -2.81 -16.72 -4.65
N VAL A 157 -2.65 -15.48 -5.11
CA VAL A 157 -3.34 -14.97 -6.29
C VAL A 157 -2.36 -15.01 -7.47
N ALA A 158 -2.50 -16.06 -8.29
CA ALA A 158 -1.70 -16.20 -9.51
C ALA A 158 -2.33 -15.39 -10.64
N ILE A 159 -1.56 -14.45 -11.21
CA ILE A 159 -1.96 -13.70 -12.40
C ILE A 159 -1.20 -14.30 -13.59
N PRO A 160 -1.87 -14.93 -14.56
CA PRO A 160 -1.21 -15.59 -15.68
C PRO A 160 -0.26 -14.65 -16.43
N GLY A 161 0.99 -15.09 -16.67
CA GLY A 161 2.01 -14.32 -17.38
C GLY A 161 2.69 -13.21 -16.55
N ILE A 162 2.37 -13.06 -15.27
CA ILE A 162 3.01 -12.11 -14.35
C ILE A 162 3.88 -12.86 -13.34
N GLN A 163 5.16 -12.48 -13.26
CA GLN A 163 6.09 -13.07 -12.29
C GLN A 163 6.19 -12.31 -10.98
N GLN A 164 5.87 -11.00 -10.98
CA GLN A 164 5.97 -10.14 -9.80
C GLN A 164 4.91 -9.05 -9.81
N VAL A 165 4.36 -8.74 -8.63
CA VAL A 165 3.46 -7.61 -8.37
C VAL A 165 4.11 -6.71 -7.32
N HIS A 166 4.38 -5.45 -7.65
CA HIS A 166 5.03 -4.50 -6.73
C HIS A 166 4.04 -3.69 -5.93
N MET A 167 3.16 -2.98 -6.62
CA MET A 167 2.09 -2.16 -6.04
C MET A 167 0.78 -2.51 -6.72
N PHE A 168 -0.32 -2.39 -5.99
CA PHE A 168 -1.63 -2.70 -6.53
C PHE A 168 -2.73 -1.87 -5.86
N TYR A 169 -3.80 -1.68 -6.60
CA TYR A 169 -5.00 -0.99 -6.17
C TYR A 169 -6.23 -1.74 -6.70
N PRO A 170 -7.08 -2.27 -5.83
CA PRO A 170 -8.40 -2.78 -6.22
C PRO A 170 -9.29 -1.63 -6.68
N SER A 171 -10.18 -1.89 -7.64
CA SER A 171 -11.31 -1.00 -7.93
C SER A 171 -12.30 -0.99 -6.77
N LEU A 172 -13.11 0.05 -6.64
CA LEU A 172 -14.11 0.18 -5.57
C LEU A 172 -15.14 -0.96 -5.56
N ASP A 173 -15.46 -1.51 -6.73
CA ASP A 173 -16.37 -2.65 -6.85
C ASP A 173 -15.73 -4.01 -6.53
N GLY A 174 -14.42 -4.03 -6.26
CA GLY A 174 -13.65 -5.23 -5.94
C GLY A 174 -13.46 -6.21 -7.10
N ASN A 175 -13.84 -5.84 -8.34
CA ASN A 175 -13.79 -6.75 -9.50
C ASN A 175 -12.54 -6.61 -10.35
N THR A 176 -11.83 -5.49 -10.22
CA THR A 176 -10.65 -5.18 -11.02
C THR A 176 -9.46 -4.87 -10.14
N LEU A 177 -8.30 -5.36 -10.53
CA LEU A 177 -7.02 -5.04 -9.90
C LEU A 177 -6.16 -4.25 -10.88
N TYR A 178 -5.74 -3.07 -10.50
CA TYR A 178 -4.69 -2.30 -11.18
C TYR A 178 -3.38 -2.52 -10.45
N PHE A 179 -2.30 -2.80 -11.16
CA PHE A 179 -1.03 -3.06 -10.50
C PHE A 179 0.18 -2.73 -11.34
N VAL A 180 1.28 -2.46 -10.68
CA VAL A 180 2.63 -2.40 -11.26
C VAL A 180 3.24 -3.78 -11.14
N GLY A 181 3.59 -4.38 -12.26
CA GLY A 181 4.13 -5.74 -12.29
C GLY A 181 5.15 -5.97 -13.39
N GLN A 182 5.78 -7.13 -13.32
CA GLN A 182 6.68 -7.64 -14.36
C GLN A 182 6.08 -8.90 -14.98
N ALA A 183 6.00 -8.92 -16.29
CA ALA A 183 5.67 -10.13 -17.02
C ALA A 183 6.78 -11.18 -16.92
N GLU A 184 6.43 -12.44 -17.09
CA GLU A 184 7.37 -13.56 -17.09
C GLU A 184 8.51 -13.36 -18.09
N GLY A 185 9.74 -13.54 -17.61
CA GLY A 185 10.96 -13.37 -18.43
C GLY A 185 11.27 -11.92 -18.85
N LYS A 186 10.56 -10.92 -18.29
CA LYS A 186 10.82 -9.50 -18.55
C LYS A 186 11.41 -8.84 -17.30
N THR A 187 12.18 -7.78 -17.54
CA THR A 187 12.78 -6.94 -16.46
C THR A 187 12.11 -5.56 -16.37
N ILE A 188 11.20 -5.27 -17.32
CA ILE A 188 10.52 -3.98 -17.39
C ILE A 188 9.24 -4.03 -16.56
N TRP A 189 9.05 -3.01 -15.73
CA TRP A 189 7.84 -2.80 -14.97
C TRP A 189 6.79 -2.10 -15.82
N ASN A 190 5.56 -2.62 -15.77
CA ASN A 190 4.43 -2.05 -16.48
C ASN A 190 3.22 -1.94 -15.54
N VAL A 191 2.29 -1.07 -15.91
CA VAL A 191 0.96 -1.03 -15.30
C VAL A 191 0.05 -1.99 -16.04
N TYR A 192 -0.68 -2.77 -15.29
CA TYR A 192 -1.64 -3.75 -15.76
C TYR A 192 -3.00 -3.52 -15.12
N ARG A 193 -4.03 -3.94 -15.85
CA ARG A 193 -5.40 -4.14 -15.36
C ARG A 193 -5.68 -5.65 -15.40
N TYR A 194 -6.23 -6.18 -14.33
CA TYR A 194 -6.62 -7.59 -14.23
C TYR A 194 -8.05 -7.70 -13.71
N ALA A 195 -8.96 -8.25 -14.51
CA ALA A 195 -10.32 -8.54 -14.10
C ALA A 195 -10.34 -9.85 -13.30
N LEU A 196 -10.78 -9.79 -12.05
CA LEU A 196 -10.69 -10.92 -11.12
C LEU A 196 -11.68 -12.04 -11.46
N ASP A 197 -12.83 -11.71 -12.02
CA ASP A 197 -13.90 -12.64 -12.42
C ASP A 197 -13.57 -13.38 -13.74
N THR A 198 -13.15 -12.65 -14.76
CA THR A 198 -12.86 -13.19 -16.09
C THR A 198 -11.41 -13.64 -16.26
N GLN A 199 -10.52 -13.27 -15.33
CA GLN A 199 -9.07 -13.47 -15.39
C GLN A 199 -8.42 -12.81 -16.64
N GLU A 200 -9.05 -11.78 -17.18
CA GLU A 200 -8.52 -11.02 -18.30
C GLU A 200 -7.42 -10.06 -17.83
N LEU A 201 -6.24 -10.20 -18.43
CA LEU A 201 -5.08 -9.33 -18.19
C LEU A 201 -4.87 -8.37 -19.35
N THR A 202 -4.84 -7.07 -19.05
CA THR A 202 -4.55 -6.01 -20.03
C THR A 202 -3.33 -5.23 -19.59
N GLN A 203 -2.31 -5.10 -20.45
CA GLN A 203 -1.18 -4.22 -20.22
C GLN A 203 -1.55 -2.79 -20.63
N LEU A 204 -1.35 -1.83 -19.71
CA LEU A 204 -1.75 -0.42 -19.90
C LEU A 204 -0.61 0.50 -20.31
N THR A 205 0.65 0.15 -19.95
CA THR A 205 1.83 0.94 -20.29
C THR A 205 2.83 0.15 -21.13
N PHE A 206 3.57 0.85 -22.00
CA PHE A 206 4.52 0.26 -22.91
C PHE A 206 5.83 1.07 -22.92
N PRO A 207 6.56 1.18 -21.81
CA PRO A 207 7.80 1.94 -21.74
C PRO A 207 8.84 1.32 -22.69
N LYS A 208 9.57 2.18 -23.39
CA LYS A 208 10.63 1.75 -24.34
C LYS A 208 11.95 1.46 -23.64
N GLN A 209 12.11 1.94 -22.40
CA GLN A 209 13.29 1.74 -21.57
C GLN A 209 12.87 1.11 -20.24
N PRO A 210 13.77 0.51 -19.48
CA PRO A 210 13.48 -0.10 -18.19
C PRO A 210 13.27 0.96 -17.10
N ASP A 211 12.35 1.88 -17.34
CA ASP A 211 11.95 2.88 -16.35
C ASP A 211 11.20 2.19 -15.22
N ARG A 212 11.50 2.60 -13.99
CA ARG A 212 10.84 2.10 -12.82
C ARG A 212 9.58 2.90 -12.56
N ILE A 213 8.42 2.27 -12.70
CA ILE A 213 7.17 2.83 -12.19
C ILE A 213 7.17 2.61 -10.68
N ILE A 214 7.16 3.72 -9.92
CA ILE A 214 7.29 3.67 -8.46
C ILE A 214 5.93 3.55 -7.81
N ASP A 215 4.92 4.24 -8.36
CA ASP A 215 3.57 4.27 -7.81
C ASP A 215 2.52 4.47 -8.90
N ILE A 216 1.30 4.06 -8.61
CA ILE A 216 0.09 4.37 -9.37
C ILE A 216 -0.97 4.83 -8.38
N GLN A 217 -1.81 5.76 -8.79
CA GLN A 217 -3.00 6.17 -8.05
C GLN A 217 -4.22 5.99 -8.96
N ILE A 218 -5.30 5.49 -8.38
CA ILE A 218 -6.59 5.38 -9.05
C ILE A 218 -7.47 6.50 -8.52
N THR A 219 -8.03 7.30 -9.42
CA THR A 219 -9.01 8.31 -9.07
C THR A 219 -10.31 8.01 -9.78
N HIS A 220 -11.42 8.12 -9.06
CA HIS A 220 -12.78 7.96 -9.59
C HIS A 220 -13.38 9.31 -10.01
N GLN A 221 -12.64 10.41 -9.84
CA GLN A 221 -13.06 11.72 -10.32
C GLN A 221 -12.37 12.03 -11.64
N PRO A 222 -13.10 12.57 -12.64
CA PRO A 222 -12.47 13.03 -13.87
C PRO A 222 -11.42 14.08 -13.53
N CYS A 223 -10.22 13.94 -14.11
CA CYS A 223 -9.20 14.96 -14.00
C CYS A 223 -9.74 16.27 -14.59
N GLY A 224 -9.70 17.34 -13.82
CA GLY A 224 -9.95 18.68 -14.35
C GLY A 224 -8.97 19.02 -15.48
N PRO A 225 -9.31 19.97 -16.37
CA PRO A 225 -8.53 20.30 -17.57
C PRO A 225 -7.08 20.76 -17.31
N ASP A 226 -6.67 20.95 -16.08
CA ASP A 226 -5.37 21.50 -15.69
C ASP A 226 -4.27 20.46 -15.43
N PHE A 227 -4.56 19.15 -15.51
CA PHE A 227 -3.54 18.10 -15.34
C PHE A 227 -2.82 17.78 -16.67
N SER A 228 -2.14 18.74 -17.26
CA SER A 228 -1.39 18.57 -18.49
C SER A 228 0.03 17.98 -18.32
N HIS A 229 0.46 17.62 -17.13
CA HIS A 229 1.82 17.14 -16.85
C HIS A 229 1.84 15.80 -16.12
N GLY A 230 1.86 14.73 -16.91
CA GLY A 230 2.53 13.48 -16.51
C GLY A 230 1.82 12.51 -15.59
N CYS A 231 0.56 12.71 -15.21
CA CYS A 231 -0.22 11.69 -14.51
C CYS A 231 -0.95 10.81 -15.53
N CYS A 232 -0.61 9.52 -15.59
CA CYS A 232 -1.49 8.54 -16.21
C CYS A 232 -2.69 8.33 -15.31
N VAL A 233 -3.82 8.93 -15.65
CA VAL A 233 -5.10 8.67 -15.00
C VAL A 233 -5.74 7.50 -15.73
N LEU A 234 -6.01 6.43 -15.01
CA LEU A 234 -6.79 5.31 -15.48
C LEU A 234 -8.24 5.58 -15.09
N GLU A 235 -9.06 6.05 -16.03
CA GLU A 235 -10.50 6.10 -15.85
C GLU A 235 -11.08 4.69 -16.03
N ASP A 236 -12.06 4.33 -15.24
CA ASP A 236 -12.74 3.01 -15.27
C ASP A 236 -13.48 2.75 -16.61
N GLU A 237 -13.58 3.73 -17.50
CA GLU A 237 -14.20 3.65 -18.84
C GLU A 237 -13.19 3.66 -19.99
N GLY A 238 -12.03 3.04 -19.83
CA GLY A 238 -11.07 2.81 -20.93
C GLY A 238 -10.30 4.05 -21.33
N LEU A 239 -9.01 3.88 -21.48
CA LEU A 239 -8.04 4.85 -22.00
C LEU A 239 -8.57 5.59 -23.24
N LYS A 240 -8.97 6.84 -23.07
CA LYS A 240 -9.04 7.77 -24.20
C LYS A 240 -7.63 8.33 -24.42
N LYS A 241 -7.09 8.05 -25.61
CA LYS A 241 -5.83 8.61 -26.10
C LYS A 241 -5.88 10.11 -26.22
#